data_244428811161f55965cad9435b7a3321
#
_entry.id   244428811161f55965cad9435b7a3321
#
_cell.length_a   1.000
_cell.length_b   1.000
_cell.length_c   1.000
_cell.angle_alpha   90.00
_cell.angle_beta   90.00
_cell.angle_gamma   90.00
#
_symmetry.space_group_name_H-M   'P 1'
#
loop_
_entity.id
_entity.type
_entity.pdbx_description
1 polymer ?
#
loop_
_entity_poly.entity_id
_entity_poly.type
_entity_poly.pdbx_seq_one_letter_code
_entity_poly.pdbx_strand_id
1 'polypeptide(L)'
;MNVLVIGRGGREHALVWKFAQSEKVEKVYVAPGNEGMRDVATPVDIDENDFDALVLFAKENNVGLTFVGPEIPLMNGIVDRFKEEGLRVFGPNKAAAVIEGSKAFTKELMKKYDIPTAAYETFTDYEEAVKYIQKVGAPIVIKADGLAAGKGVTVAMTLEEALQAVKEMLQDVKFGEASKKVVIEEFLDGQEFSLMAFVNGTTVHPMVIAQDHKRAFDADKGPNTGGMGAYSPVPQIPESAVQEAIQTVLHPTAKAMIQENRSFTGILYAGLILTNDGPKVIEFNARFGDPETEVVLPRLENDLVDVCNAVLDESELTLQWSKEAVIGVVLASKGYPEAYKKGEIINGLDALQDVIVFHAGTAMKHGDFVTNGGRVLFVACKANNLQEAKDKVYKEIGKIESDGLFYRSDIGYRAIGHEMTRS
;
A
#
# COMPACT_ATOMS: atom_id res chain seq x y z
N MET A 1 -20.91 12.79 -12.75
CA MET A 1 -19.57 13.40 -12.86
C MET A 1 -18.56 12.43 -13.45
N ASN A 2 -17.45 12.92 -14.03
CA ASN A 2 -16.36 12.08 -14.46
C ASN A 2 -15.29 12.01 -13.37
N VAL A 3 -14.67 10.84 -13.20
CA VAL A 3 -13.59 10.60 -12.23
C VAL A 3 -12.33 10.20 -12.99
N LEU A 4 -11.18 10.70 -12.56
CA LEU A 4 -9.87 10.31 -13.07
C LEU A 4 -9.06 9.66 -11.92
N VAL A 5 -8.58 8.45 -12.12
CA VAL A 5 -7.63 7.79 -11.22
C VAL A 5 -6.25 7.81 -11.85
N ILE A 6 -5.25 8.24 -11.09
CA ILE A 6 -3.85 8.27 -11.54
C ILE A 6 -3.17 6.99 -11.05
N GLY A 7 -2.48 6.30 -11.96
CA GLY A 7 -1.71 5.10 -11.69
C GLY A 7 -2.08 3.92 -12.59
N ARG A 8 -1.50 2.76 -12.37
CA ARG A 8 -1.59 1.61 -13.30
C ARG A 8 -1.68 0.23 -12.65
N GLY A 9 -1.60 0.14 -11.33
CA GLY A 9 -1.48 -1.13 -10.61
C GLY A 9 -2.80 -1.70 -10.10
N GLY A 10 -2.70 -2.78 -9.32
CA GLY A 10 -3.86 -3.43 -8.71
C GLY A 10 -4.66 -2.53 -7.77
N ARG A 11 -3.98 -1.71 -6.99
CA ARG A 11 -4.60 -0.66 -6.15
C ARG A 11 -5.46 0.29 -6.99
N GLU A 12 -4.96 0.77 -8.11
CA GLU A 12 -5.71 1.66 -9.00
C GLU A 12 -6.87 0.93 -9.67
N HIS A 13 -6.71 -0.36 -10.01
CA HIS A 13 -7.82 -1.17 -10.49
C HIS A 13 -8.93 -1.28 -9.42
N ALA A 14 -8.57 -1.51 -8.16
CA ALA A 14 -9.55 -1.54 -7.06
C ALA A 14 -10.25 -0.19 -6.89
N LEU A 15 -9.55 0.92 -7.04
CA LEU A 15 -10.12 2.27 -7.01
C LEU A 15 -11.12 2.49 -8.15
N VAL A 16 -10.75 2.22 -9.40
CA VAL A 16 -11.67 2.40 -10.53
C VAL A 16 -12.86 1.46 -10.44
N TRP A 17 -12.66 0.22 -10.00
CA TRP A 17 -13.72 -0.74 -9.73
C TRP A 17 -14.73 -0.20 -8.70
N LYS A 18 -14.24 0.46 -7.64
CA LYS A 18 -15.11 1.03 -6.60
C LYS A 18 -15.83 2.29 -7.10
N PHE A 19 -15.14 3.19 -7.80
CA PHE A 19 -15.77 4.37 -8.40
C PHE A 19 -16.83 4.02 -9.46
N ALA A 20 -16.61 2.96 -10.23
CA ALA A 20 -17.57 2.51 -11.25
C ALA A 20 -18.90 2.00 -10.67
N GLN A 21 -18.95 1.69 -9.38
CA GLN A 21 -20.19 1.29 -8.68
C GLN A 21 -21.05 2.49 -8.29
N SER A 22 -20.54 3.72 -8.36
CA SER A 22 -21.26 4.92 -7.98
C SER A 22 -22.25 5.34 -9.08
N GLU A 23 -23.52 5.52 -8.73
CA GLU A 23 -24.54 6.09 -9.64
C GLU A 23 -24.26 7.57 -9.98
N LYS A 24 -23.37 8.24 -9.24
CA LYS A 24 -22.95 9.63 -9.46
C LYS A 24 -21.87 9.75 -10.51
N VAL A 25 -21.22 8.66 -10.88
CA VAL A 25 -20.12 8.63 -11.84
C VAL A 25 -20.64 8.25 -13.22
N GLU A 26 -20.43 9.13 -14.18
CA GLU A 26 -20.78 8.89 -15.57
C GLU A 26 -19.66 8.11 -16.29
N LYS A 27 -18.42 8.55 -16.10
CA LYS A 27 -17.22 7.89 -16.65
C LYS A 27 -16.10 7.85 -15.63
N VAL A 28 -15.41 6.71 -15.61
CA VAL A 28 -14.13 6.55 -14.89
C VAL A 28 -13.02 6.48 -15.92
N TYR A 29 -12.04 7.38 -15.78
CA TYR A 29 -10.79 7.36 -16.52
C TYR A 29 -9.66 6.91 -15.60
N VAL A 30 -8.65 6.28 -16.16
CA VAL A 30 -7.43 5.88 -15.42
C VAL A 30 -6.20 6.19 -16.28
N ALA A 31 -5.21 6.85 -15.72
CA ALA A 31 -4.01 7.27 -16.45
C ALA A 31 -2.71 6.82 -15.72
N PRO A 32 -1.89 5.99 -16.37
CA PRO A 32 -2.11 5.35 -17.65
C PRO A 32 -3.03 4.11 -17.58
N GLY A 33 -3.30 3.55 -16.39
CA GLY A 33 -4.07 2.33 -16.22
C GLY A 33 -3.38 1.09 -16.83
N ASN A 34 -4.15 0.05 -17.00
CA ASN A 34 -3.78 -1.14 -17.75
C ASN A 34 -5.00 -1.73 -18.48
N GLU A 35 -4.75 -2.65 -19.40
CA GLU A 35 -5.79 -3.22 -20.26
C GLU A 35 -6.87 -4.01 -19.48
N GLY A 36 -6.53 -4.58 -18.34
CA GLY A 36 -7.49 -5.31 -17.48
C GLY A 36 -8.53 -4.41 -16.81
N MET A 37 -8.35 -3.10 -16.84
CA MET A 37 -9.29 -2.13 -16.25
C MET A 37 -10.42 -1.73 -17.21
N ARG A 38 -10.39 -2.15 -18.48
CA ARG A 38 -11.33 -1.70 -19.53
C ARG A 38 -12.80 -2.03 -19.24
N ASP A 39 -13.05 -3.03 -18.43
CA ASP A 39 -14.43 -3.39 -18.06
C ASP A 39 -15.10 -2.35 -17.15
N VAL A 40 -14.31 -1.57 -16.40
CA VAL A 40 -14.79 -0.62 -15.39
C VAL A 40 -14.29 0.80 -15.58
N ALA A 41 -13.30 1.02 -16.43
CA ALA A 41 -12.71 2.34 -16.69
C ALA A 41 -12.19 2.45 -18.12
N THR A 42 -11.89 3.68 -18.53
CA THR A 42 -11.21 3.98 -19.79
C THR A 42 -9.76 4.33 -19.50
N PRO A 43 -8.80 3.46 -19.86
CA PRO A 43 -7.38 3.79 -19.79
C PRO A 43 -7.05 4.94 -20.75
N VAL A 44 -6.23 5.87 -20.27
CA VAL A 44 -5.77 7.04 -21.00
C VAL A 44 -4.25 6.99 -21.06
N ASP A 45 -3.69 7.04 -22.26
CA ASP A 45 -2.24 6.93 -22.47
C ASP A 45 -1.53 8.25 -22.12
N ILE A 46 -1.53 8.57 -20.84
CA ILE A 46 -0.79 9.67 -20.24
C ILE A 46 -0.02 9.12 -19.05
N ASP A 47 1.29 9.38 -19.02
CA ASP A 47 2.15 8.96 -17.89
C ASP A 47 1.72 9.68 -16.60
N GLU A 48 1.79 8.97 -15.48
CA GLU A 48 1.39 9.48 -14.16
C GLU A 48 2.25 10.64 -13.65
N ASN A 49 3.40 10.91 -14.27
CA ASN A 49 4.27 12.04 -13.98
C ASN A 49 4.18 13.18 -15.00
N ASP A 50 3.38 13.04 -16.03
CA ASP A 50 3.10 14.13 -16.97
C ASP A 50 1.92 14.98 -16.47
N PHE A 51 2.19 15.82 -15.48
CA PHE A 51 1.16 16.60 -14.79
C PHE A 51 0.44 17.58 -15.69
N ASP A 52 1.14 18.20 -16.63
CA ASP A 52 0.52 19.16 -17.55
C ASP A 52 -0.46 18.48 -18.49
N ALA A 53 -0.10 17.32 -19.04
CA ALA A 53 -1.01 16.53 -19.85
C ALA A 53 -2.21 16.01 -19.07
N LEU A 54 -2.01 15.58 -17.81
CA LEU A 54 -3.09 15.12 -16.92
C LEU A 54 -4.05 16.26 -16.57
N VAL A 55 -3.55 17.46 -16.27
CA VAL A 55 -4.36 18.65 -16.01
C VAL A 55 -5.19 19.03 -17.23
N LEU A 56 -4.56 19.06 -18.40
CA LEU A 56 -5.26 19.35 -19.66
C LEU A 56 -6.37 18.34 -19.92
N PHE A 57 -6.07 17.05 -19.80
CA PHE A 57 -7.06 15.98 -19.94
C PHE A 57 -8.25 16.16 -18.98
N ALA A 58 -7.96 16.44 -17.71
CA ALA A 58 -9.00 16.63 -16.69
C ALA A 58 -9.93 17.79 -17.03
N LYS A 59 -9.40 18.91 -17.55
CA LYS A 59 -10.19 20.07 -18.01
C LYS A 59 -11.03 19.73 -19.22
N GLU A 60 -10.44 19.14 -20.25
CA GLU A 60 -11.12 18.83 -21.52
C GLU A 60 -12.23 17.77 -21.35
N ASN A 61 -12.10 16.88 -20.38
CA ASN A 61 -13.06 15.81 -20.11
C ASN A 61 -13.97 16.08 -18.90
N ASN A 62 -14.03 17.32 -18.41
CA ASN A 62 -14.88 17.73 -17.29
C ASN A 62 -14.75 16.78 -16.08
N VAL A 63 -13.53 16.43 -15.71
CA VAL A 63 -13.26 15.59 -14.55
C VAL A 63 -13.64 16.34 -13.29
N GLY A 64 -14.57 15.78 -12.52
CA GLY A 64 -15.07 16.39 -11.28
C GLY A 64 -14.28 15.98 -10.04
N LEU A 65 -13.52 14.87 -10.11
CA LEU A 65 -12.66 14.40 -9.04
C LEU A 65 -11.50 13.61 -9.64
N THR A 66 -10.28 13.95 -9.23
CA THR A 66 -9.07 13.15 -9.53
C THR A 66 -8.54 12.50 -8.26
N PHE A 67 -8.27 11.21 -8.32
CA PHE A 67 -7.71 10.43 -7.22
C PHE A 67 -6.30 9.95 -7.58
N VAL A 68 -5.31 10.28 -6.75
CA VAL A 68 -3.91 9.90 -7.00
C VAL A 68 -3.58 8.61 -6.25
N GLY A 69 -3.22 7.55 -6.99
CA GLY A 69 -2.91 6.25 -6.44
C GLY A 69 -1.48 6.10 -5.93
N PRO A 70 -0.43 6.30 -6.79
CA PRO A 70 0.95 6.00 -6.43
C PRO A 70 1.67 7.17 -5.72
N GLU A 71 2.74 6.83 -5.02
CA GLU A 71 3.53 7.74 -4.21
C GLU A 71 4.38 8.74 -5.01
N ILE A 72 4.96 8.33 -6.14
CA ILE A 72 5.90 9.17 -6.88
C ILE A 72 5.25 10.47 -7.38
N PRO A 73 4.09 10.45 -8.06
CA PRO A 73 3.41 11.69 -8.42
C PRO A 73 3.06 12.57 -7.22
N LEU A 74 2.65 11.98 -6.10
CA LEU A 74 2.34 12.72 -4.86
C LEU A 74 3.56 13.47 -4.34
N MET A 75 4.70 12.80 -4.28
CA MET A 75 5.96 13.42 -3.84
C MET A 75 6.50 14.46 -4.82
N ASN A 76 6.17 14.35 -6.09
CA ASN A 76 6.55 15.30 -7.14
C ASN A 76 5.59 16.48 -7.26
N GLY A 77 4.48 16.52 -6.49
CA GLY A 77 3.60 17.68 -6.38
C GLY A 77 2.42 17.69 -7.34
N ILE A 78 1.93 16.54 -7.80
CA ILE A 78 0.75 16.46 -8.67
C ILE A 78 -0.48 17.14 -8.05
N VAL A 79 -0.70 16.98 -6.75
CA VAL A 79 -1.84 17.59 -6.05
C VAL A 79 -1.74 19.10 -6.05
N ASP A 80 -0.55 19.66 -5.81
CA ASP A 80 -0.30 21.09 -5.89
C ASP A 80 -0.62 21.61 -7.30
N ARG A 81 -0.14 20.91 -8.33
CA ARG A 81 -0.36 21.30 -9.74
C ARG A 81 -1.84 21.29 -10.13
N PHE A 82 -2.62 20.31 -9.69
CA PHE A 82 -4.07 20.26 -9.91
C PHE A 82 -4.80 21.37 -9.18
N LYS A 83 -4.42 21.67 -7.93
CA LYS A 83 -5.02 22.75 -7.14
C LYS A 83 -4.76 24.14 -7.73
N GLU A 84 -3.56 24.38 -8.24
CA GLU A 84 -3.21 25.63 -8.95
C GLU A 84 -4.15 25.92 -10.12
N GLU A 85 -4.67 24.87 -10.76
CA GLU A 85 -5.62 24.95 -11.88
C GLU A 85 -7.09 24.89 -11.45
N GLY A 86 -7.36 24.92 -10.14
CA GLY A 86 -8.71 24.86 -9.58
C GLY A 86 -9.41 23.52 -9.74
N LEU A 87 -8.64 22.44 -9.99
CA LEU A 87 -9.16 21.08 -10.15
C LEU A 87 -9.25 20.38 -8.80
N ARG A 88 -10.38 19.69 -8.60
CA ARG A 88 -10.61 18.91 -7.39
C ARG A 88 -9.79 17.62 -7.41
N VAL A 89 -8.95 17.43 -6.43
CA VAL A 89 -8.01 16.31 -6.37
C VAL A 89 -7.93 15.76 -4.95
N PHE A 90 -7.87 14.42 -4.84
CA PHE A 90 -7.74 13.69 -3.59
C PHE A 90 -6.33 13.13 -3.46
N GLY A 91 -5.62 13.55 -2.45
CA GLY A 91 -4.26 13.15 -2.12
C GLY A 91 -3.53 14.25 -1.35
N PRO A 92 -2.42 13.92 -0.67
CA PRO A 92 -1.60 14.90 0.02
C PRO A 92 -0.81 15.77 -0.98
N ASN A 93 -0.60 17.03 -0.61
CA ASN A 93 0.31 17.88 -1.35
C ASN A 93 1.77 17.42 -1.16
N LYS A 94 2.68 18.00 -1.93
CA LYS A 94 4.11 17.66 -1.88
C LYS A 94 4.70 17.80 -0.48
N ALA A 95 4.32 18.87 0.24
CA ALA A 95 4.80 19.13 1.59
C ALA A 95 4.37 18.04 2.58
N ALA A 96 3.14 17.54 2.47
CA ALA A 96 2.61 16.47 3.32
C ALA A 96 3.10 15.07 2.90
N ALA A 97 3.33 14.85 1.61
CA ALA A 97 3.78 13.55 1.08
C ALA A 97 5.18 13.14 1.61
N VAL A 98 5.94 14.07 2.19
CA VAL A 98 7.25 13.80 2.82
C VAL A 98 7.17 12.72 3.91
N ILE A 99 5.99 12.53 4.52
CA ILE A 99 5.82 11.49 5.54
C ILE A 99 6.07 10.07 5.01
N GLU A 100 5.91 9.84 3.72
CA GLU A 100 6.35 8.62 3.03
C GLU A 100 7.74 8.79 2.41
N GLY A 101 8.05 9.98 1.93
CA GLY A 101 9.25 10.27 1.16
C GLY A 101 10.55 10.26 1.96
N SER A 102 10.50 10.58 3.25
CA SER A 102 11.65 10.60 4.14
C SER A 102 11.37 9.87 5.45
N LYS A 103 12.04 8.74 5.63
CA LYS A 103 11.98 7.97 6.87
C LYS A 103 12.60 8.73 8.04
N ALA A 104 13.68 9.47 7.78
CA ALA A 104 14.33 10.30 8.78
C ALA A 104 13.39 11.41 9.28
N PHE A 105 12.71 12.14 8.38
CA PHE A 105 11.70 13.12 8.75
C PHE A 105 10.61 12.50 9.62
N THR A 106 10.10 11.36 9.20
CA THR A 106 9.00 10.67 9.91
C THR A 106 9.41 10.18 11.29
N LYS A 107 10.65 9.70 11.44
CA LYS A 107 11.20 9.33 12.75
C LYS A 107 11.36 10.53 13.67
N GLU A 108 11.86 11.65 13.17
CA GLU A 108 11.97 12.89 13.94
C GLU A 108 10.59 13.43 14.35
N LEU A 109 9.61 13.35 13.44
CA LEU A 109 8.22 13.72 13.72
C LEU A 109 7.65 12.87 14.88
N MET A 110 7.79 11.55 14.80
CA MET A 110 7.29 10.62 15.81
C MET A 110 7.97 10.87 17.17
N LYS A 111 9.27 11.10 17.18
CA LYS A 111 10.02 11.44 18.41
C LYS A 111 9.56 12.76 19.01
N LYS A 112 9.37 13.79 18.18
CA LYS A 112 8.98 15.14 18.64
C LYS A 112 7.58 15.17 19.24
N TYR A 113 6.67 14.34 18.72
CA TYR A 113 5.26 14.34 19.12
C TYR A 113 4.84 13.09 19.90
N ASP A 114 5.79 12.34 20.44
CA ASP A 114 5.59 11.15 21.26
C ASP A 114 4.70 10.08 20.60
N ILE A 115 4.86 9.89 19.28
CA ILE A 115 4.17 8.84 18.54
C ILE A 115 4.95 7.54 18.67
N PRO A 116 4.33 6.42 19.12
CA PRO A 116 5.03 5.16 19.39
C PRO A 116 5.70 4.58 18.15
N THR A 117 7.01 4.38 18.19
CA THR A 117 7.81 3.73 17.14
C THR A 117 9.07 3.11 17.76
N ALA A 118 9.80 2.32 16.97
CA ALA A 118 11.09 1.78 17.36
C ALA A 118 12.11 2.88 17.68
N ALA A 119 12.97 2.66 18.66
CA ALA A 119 14.15 3.49 18.86
C ALA A 119 15.02 3.49 17.61
N TYR A 120 15.63 4.61 17.29
CA TYR A 120 16.36 4.77 16.04
C TYR A 120 17.52 5.76 16.14
N GLU A 121 18.45 5.65 15.21
CA GLU A 121 19.47 6.65 14.90
C GLU A 121 19.65 6.76 13.39
N THR A 122 20.08 7.94 12.92
CA THR A 122 20.31 8.20 11.50
C THR A 122 21.78 8.45 11.22
N PHE A 123 22.28 7.94 10.09
CA PHE A 123 23.67 8.06 9.70
C PHE A 123 23.82 8.42 8.23
N THR A 124 24.78 9.28 7.94
CA THR A 124 25.28 9.59 6.60
C THR A 124 26.72 9.11 6.41
N ASP A 125 27.41 8.81 7.50
CA ASP A 125 28.78 8.30 7.52
C ASP A 125 28.80 6.80 7.82
N TYR A 126 29.51 6.06 6.97
CA TYR A 126 29.59 4.60 7.08
C TYR A 126 30.29 4.15 8.37
N GLU A 127 31.41 4.78 8.73
CA GLU A 127 32.18 4.36 9.90
C GLU A 127 31.44 4.62 11.21
N GLU A 128 30.70 5.72 11.29
CA GLU A 128 29.83 6.00 12.44
C GLU A 128 28.69 4.99 12.55
N ALA A 129 28.06 4.63 11.43
CA ALA A 129 27.01 3.60 11.39
C ALA A 129 27.54 2.23 11.84
N VAL A 130 28.74 1.84 11.38
CA VAL A 130 29.40 0.59 11.79
C VAL A 130 29.66 0.57 13.30
N LYS A 131 30.21 1.65 13.87
CA LYS A 131 30.45 1.77 15.32
C LYS A 131 29.15 1.63 16.13
N TYR A 132 28.08 2.25 15.64
CA TYR A 132 26.77 2.14 16.29
C TYR A 132 26.26 0.71 16.27
N ILE A 133 26.29 0.03 15.10
CA ILE A 133 25.85 -1.36 14.96
C ILE A 133 26.66 -2.29 15.85
N GLN A 134 27.98 -2.12 15.91
CA GLN A 134 28.85 -2.91 16.80
C GLN A 134 28.52 -2.72 18.27
N LYS A 135 28.06 -1.53 18.66
CA LYS A 135 27.65 -1.20 20.04
C LYS A 135 26.31 -1.82 20.41
N VAL A 136 25.31 -1.71 19.52
CA VAL A 136 23.92 -2.16 19.82
C VAL A 136 23.68 -3.63 19.49
N GLY A 137 24.43 -4.19 18.54
CA GLY A 137 24.30 -5.60 18.12
C GLY A 137 23.09 -5.86 17.23
N ALA A 138 22.77 -7.16 17.10
CA ALA A 138 21.61 -7.64 16.34
C ALA A 138 20.68 -8.44 17.28
N PRO A 139 19.38 -8.61 16.95
CA PRO A 139 18.72 -8.17 15.71
C PRO A 139 18.53 -6.64 15.63
N ILE A 140 18.52 -6.12 14.40
CA ILE A 140 18.40 -4.68 14.13
C ILE A 140 17.83 -4.46 12.72
N VAL A 141 17.22 -3.31 12.46
CA VAL A 141 16.64 -2.98 11.15
C VAL A 141 17.39 -1.81 10.54
N ILE A 142 17.81 -1.95 9.28
CA ILE A 142 18.51 -0.92 8.54
C ILE A 142 17.69 -0.52 7.33
N LYS A 143 17.39 0.77 7.21
CA LYS A 143 16.54 1.33 6.15
C LYS A 143 17.26 2.44 5.42
N ALA A 144 17.26 2.40 4.08
CA ALA A 144 17.63 3.54 3.27
C ALA A 144 16.58 4.67 3.42
N ASP A 145 17.03 5.93 3.52
CA ASP A 145 16.13 7.08 3.63
C ASP A 145 15.64 7.49 2.24
N GLY A 146 14.37 7.29 1.98
CA GLY A 146 13.74 7.59 0.71
C GLY A 146 12.99 6.39 0.12
N LEU A 147 12.45 6.58 -1.08
CA LEU A 147 11.73 5.53 -1.80
C LEU A 147 12.69 4.50 -2.40
N ALA A 148 12.55 3.28 -1.98
CA ALA A 148 13.32 2.14 -2.50
C ALA A 148 12.41 0.93 -2.83
N ALA A 149 11.12 1.16 -3.07
CA ALA A 149 10.11 0.15 -3.42
C ALA A 149 10.15 -1.10 -2.50
N GLY A 150 10.29 -0.89 -1.19
CA GLY A 150 10.39 -1.96 -0.20
C GLY A 150 11.73 -2.71 -0.17
N LYS A 151 12.64 -2.44 -1.11
CA LYS A 151 13.95 -3.12 -1.20
C LYS A 151 15.03 -2.47 -0.32
N GLY A 152 14.80 -1.24 0.13
CA GLY A 152 15.73 -0.49 0.98
C GLY A 152 15.59 -0.79 2.48
N VAL A 153 15.02 -1.94 2.86
CA VAL A 153 14.85 -2.36 4.26
C VAL A 153 15.49 -3.73 4.45
N THR A 154 16.41 -3.81 5.41
CA THR A 154 17.02 -5.07 5.83
C THR A 154 16.75 -5.32 7.29
N VAL A 155 16.06 -6.41 7.60
CA VAL A 155 15.94 -6.94 8.96
C VAL A 155 17.14 -7.86 9.18
N ALA A 156 18.14 -7.37 9.88
CA ALA A 156 19.37 -8.09 10.15
C ALA A 156 19.25 -8.87 11.46
N MET A 157 19.27 -10.18 11.39
CA MET A 157 19.21 -11.06 12.55
C MET A 157 20.60 -11.31 13.15
N THR A 158 21.65 -11.04 12.37
CA THR A 158 23.04 -11.20 12.78
C THR A 158 23.83 -9.89 12.57
N LEU A 159 24.92 -9.75 13.31
CA LEU A 159 25.83 -8.60 13.16
C LEU A 159 26.40 -8.52 11.73
N GLU A 160 26.75 -9.65 11.14
CA GLU A 160 27.27 -9.74 9.78
C GLU A 160 26.28 -9.21 8.75
N GLU A 161 25.01 -9.63 8.83
CA GLU A 161 23.93 -9.11 7.97
C GLU A 161 23.74 -7.60 8.11
N ALA A 162 23.83 -7.08 9.34
CA ALA A 162 23.71 -5.66 9.61
C ALA A 162 24.85 -4.85 8.99
N LEU A 163 26.09 -5.30 9.16
CA LEU A 163 27.27 -4.66 8.59
C LEU A 163 27.26 -4.71 7.06
N GLN A 164 26.85 -5.82 6.48
CA GLN A 164 26.69 -5.95 5.03
C GLN A 164 25.64 -4.99 4.49
N ALA A 165 24.48 -4.89 5.15
CA ALA A 165 23.39 -4.01 4.74
C ALA A 165 23.82 -2.52 4.75
N VAL A 166 24.50 -2.09 5.79
CA VAL A 166 24.96 -0.70 5.89
C VAL A 166 26.06 -0.37 4.85
N LYS A 167 26.91 -1.35 4.54
CA LYS A 167 27.89 -1.22 3.46
C LYS A 167 27.23 -1.05 2.11
N GLU A 168 26.28 -1.92 1.76
CA GLU A 168 25.53 -1.85 0.50
C GLU A 168 24.81 -0.51 0.33
N MET A 169 24.26 0.03 1.41
CA MET A 169 23.53 1.29 1.38
C MET A 169 24.47 2.49 1.31
N LEU A 170 25.36 2.67 2.29
CA LEU A 170 26.19 3.90 2.40
C LEU A 170 27.45 3.91 1.55
N GLN A 171 28.10 2.76 1.31
CA GLN A 171 29.31 2.70 0.49
C GLN A 171 29.00 2.38 -0.97
N ASP A 172 28.20 1.34 -1.22
CA ASP A 172 27.94 0.87 -2.58
C ASP A 172 26.79 1.65 -3.24
N VAL A 173 26.11 2.54 -2.48
CA VAL A 173 25.02 3.42 -2.94
C VAL A 173 23.94 2.66 -3.74
N LYS A 174 23.61 1.46 -3.29
CA LYS A 174 22.73 0.49 -3.98
C LYS A 174 21.37 1.06 -4.39
N PHE A 175 20.84 2.04 -3.65
CA PHE A 175 19.54 2.66 -3.90
C PHE A 175 19.65 4.13 -4.32
N GLY A 176 20.78 4.54 -4.91
CA GLY A 176 20.99 5.91 -5.41
C GLY A 176 20.85 6.97 -4.31
N GLU A 177 20.07 8.00 -4.57
CA GLU A 177 19.86 9.11 -3.60
C GLU A 177 19.33 8.64 -2.24
N ALA A 178 18.47 7.58 -2.23
CA ALA A 178 17.96 7.02 -0.98
C ALA A 178 19.07 6.40 -0.09
N SER A 179 20.22 6.04 -0.68
CA SER A 179 21.36 5.48 0.05
C SER A 179 22.26 6.51 0.71
N LYS A 180 22.02 7.81 0.51
CA LYS A 180 22.86 8.87 1.13
C LYS A 180 22.68 8.97 2.64
N LYS A 181 21.60 8.44 3.16
CA LYS A 181 21.26 8.38 4.58
C LYS A 181 20.62 7.04 4.90
N VAL A 182 20.95 6.50 6.04
CA VAL A 182 20.28 5.31 6.60
C VAL A 182 19.65 5.64 7.93
N VAL A 183 18.54 4.97 8.20
CA VAL A 183 17.87 4.92 9.51
C VAL A 183 18.11 3.52 10.08
N ILE A 184 18.72 3.45 11.24
CA ILE A 184 18.96 2.19 11.95
C ILE A 184 17.98 2.13 13.12
N GLU A 185 17.15 1.09 13.16
CA GLU A 185 16.06 0.95 14.10
C GLU A 185 16.21 -0.31 14.96
N GLU A 186 15.72 -0.22 16.18
CA GLU A 186 15.46 -1.37 17.04
C GLU A 186 14.59 -2.39 16.30
N PHE A 187 14.91 -3.66 16.43
CA PHE A 187 14.04 -4.74 15.96
C PHE A 187 12.82 -4.85 16.88
N LEU A 188 11.63 -4.77 16.31
CA LEU A 188 10.37 -4.98 17.02
C LEU A 188 9.84 -6.37 16.75
N ASP A 189 9.44 -7.07 17.80
CA ASP A 189 8.78 -8.37 17.72
C ASP A 189 7.29 -8.24 17.98
N GLY A 190 6.47 -8.84 17.13
CA GLY A 190 5.01 -8.77 17.23
C GLY A 190 4.28 -9.13 15.95
N GLN A 191 2.98 -8.85 15.94
CA GLN A 191 2.11 -9.04 14.78
C GLN A 191 1.95 -7.72 14.01
N GLU A 192 2.34 -7.72 12.73
CA GLU A 192 2.16 -6.58 11.85
C GLU A 192 0.70 -6.46 11.42
N PHE A 193 0.24 -5.23 11.22
CA PHE A 193 -1.04 -4.93 10.61
C PHE A 193 -1.04 -3.55 9.97
N SER A 194 -1.94 -3.34 9.01
CA SER A 194 -2.07 -2.09 8.27
C SER A 194 -3.35 -1.37 8.70
N LEU A 195 -3.20 -0.12 9.13
CA LEU A 195 -4.30 0.77 9.50
C LEU A 195 -4.26 2.02 8.62
N MET A 196 -5.19 2.10 7.68
CA MET A 196 -5.37 3.25 6.81
C MET A 196 -6.51 4.15 7.31
N ALA A 197 -6.43 5.43 7.02
CA ALA A 197 -7.48 6.40 7.33
C ALA A 197 -7.62 7.43 6.21
N PHE A 198 -8.86 7.88 5.99
CA PHE A 198 -9.10 9.13 5.28
C PHE A 198 -8.83 10.29 6.24
N VAL A 199 -8.02 11.24 5.83
CA VAL A 199 -7.59 12.35 6.67
C VAL A 199 -7.78 13.67 5.95
N ASN A 200 -8.27 14.69 6.65
CA ASN A 200 -8.16 16.07 6.25
C ASN A 200 -7.89 16.93 7.50
N GLY A 201 -6.69 17.52 7.56
CA GLY A 201 -6.28 18.29 8.73
C GLY A 201 -6.29 17.44 10.00
N THR A 202 -7.08 17.81 11.00
CA THR A 202 -7.23 17.04 12.24
C THR A 202 -8.31 15.97 12.19
N THR A 203 -9.13 15.96 11.13
CA THR A 203 -10.22 15.00 10.97
C THR A 203 -9.66 13.68 10.42
N VAL A 204 -9.90 12.60 11.13
CA VAL A 204 -9.41 11.25 10.82
C VAL A 204 -10.58 10.28 10.80
N HIS A 205 -10.75 9.58 9.69
CA HIS A 205 -11.74 8.52 9.52
C HIS A 205 -11.03 7.17 9.31
N PRO A 206 -10.80 6.39 10.38
CA PRO A 206 -10.09 5.11 10.28
C PRO A 206 -10.88 4.08 9.48
N MET A 207 -10.17 3.27 8.72
CA MET A 207 -10.71 2.12 8.01
C MET A 207 -10.57 0.85 8.85
N VAL A 208 -11.22 -0.24 8.40
CA VAL A 208 -10.93 -1.58 8.90
C VAL A 208 -9.48 -1.95 8.62
N ILE A 209 -8.86 -2.67 9.54
CA ILE A 209 -7.48 -3.12 9.37
C ILE A 209 -7.36 -4.26 8.37
N ALA A 210 -6.18 -4.39 7.80
CA ALA A 210 -5.78 -5.49 6.94
C ALA A 210 -4.39 -6.01 7.36
N GLN A 211 -4.04 -7.20 6.92
CA GLN A 211 -2.67 -7.71 7.01
C GLN A 211 -2.24 -8.20 5.64
N ASP A 212 -1.05 -7.83 5.21
CA ASP A 212 -0.40 -8.34 4.02
C ASP A 212 0.62 -9.44 4.35
N HIS A 213 1.05 -10.17 3.32
CA HIS A 213 2.12 -11.16 3.39
C HIS A 213 3.30 -10.67 2.55
N LYS A 214 4.36 -10.18 3.20
CA LYS A 214 5.49 -9.52 2.53
C LYS A 214 6.52 -10.47 1.93
N ARG A 215 6.67 -11.68 2.46
CA ARG A 215 7.63 -12.65 1.96
C ARG A 215 7.12 -13.35 0.71
N ALA A 216 8.06 -13.66 -0.22
CA ALA A 216 7.74 -14.20 -1.53
C ALA A 216 7.14 -15.61 -1.49
N PHE A 217 7.51 -16.44 -0.53
CA PHE A 217 7.19 -17.86 -0.49
C PHE A 217 6.44 -18.26 0.77
N ASP A 218 5.80 -19.42 0.72
CA ASP A 218 5.06 -20.01 1.83
C ASP A 218 5.89 -20.09 3.12
N ALA A 219 5.21 -20.04 4.24
CA ALA A 219 5.80 -20.02 5.58
C ALA A 219 6.76 -18.83 5.81
N ASP A 220 6.45 -17.69 5.16
CA ASP A 220 7.21 -16.44 5.23
C ASP A 220 8.70 -16.60 4.89
N LYS A 221 8.97 -17.37 3.87
CA LYS A 221 10.32 -17.60 3.33
C LYS A 221 10.60 -16.71 2.12
N GLY A 222 11.88 -16.62 1.79
CA GLY A 222 12.37 -15.86 0.64
C GLY A 222 12.47 -14.35 0.92
N PRO A 223 12.72 -13.55 -0.13
CA PRO A 223 12.91 -12.11 -0.02
C PRO A 223 11.61 -11.37 0.31
N ASN A 224 11.74 -10.14 0.82
CA ASN A 224 10.63 -9.20 0.93
C ASN A 224 10.14 -8.78 -0.45
N THR A 225 8.85 -8.55 -0.55
CA THR A 225 8.15 -8.12 -1.77
C THR A 225 7.28 -6.89 -1.48
N GLY A 226 6.55 -6.42 -2.47
CA GLY A 226 5.47 -5.43 -2.28
C GLY A 226 4.23 -5.99 -1.59
N GLY A 227 4.16 -7.30 -1.36
CA GLY A 227 3.04 -8.05 -0.80
C GLY A 227 2.57 -9.14 -1.76
N MET A 228 2.43 -10.36 -1.24
CA MET A 228 2.00 -11.55 -1.99
C MET A 228 0.54 -11.92 -1.76
N GLY A 229 -0.14 -11.15 -0.97
CA GLY A 229 -1.54 -11.30 -0.64
C GLY A 229 -1.90 -10.49 0.59
N ALA A 230 -3.18 -10.37 0.85
CA ALA A 230 -3.71 -9.67 2.00
C ALA A 230 -5.07 -10.20 2.42
N TYR A 231 -5.51 -9.83 3.59
CA TYR A 231 -6.83 -10.18 4.09
C TYR A 231 -7.35 -9.17 5.11
N SER A 232 -8.66 -9.11 5.25
CA SER A 232 -9.39 -8.32 6.23
C SER A 232 -10.71 -9.04 6.55
N PRO A 233 -11.11 -9.20 7.82
CA PRO A 233 -10.51 -8.68 9.06
C PRO A 233 -9.21 -9.39 9.46
N VAL A 234 -8.59 -8.88 10.55
CA VAL A 234 -7.36 -9.44 11.16
C VAL A 234 -7.68 -9.82 12.60
N PRO A 235 -8.28 -11.00 12.85
CA PRO A 235 -8.84 -11.36 14.15
C PRO A 235 -7.82 -11.56 15.26
N GLN A 236 -6.54 -11.79 14.92
CA GLN A 236 -5.45 -11.88 15.89
C GLN A 236 -5.02 -10.51 16.47
N ILE A 237 -5.48 -9.42 15.90
CA ILE A 237 -5.28 -8.06 16.44
C ILE A 237 -6.55 -7.68 17.20
N PRO A 238 -6.50 -7.50 18.52
CA PRO A 238 -7.69 -7.14 19.29
C PRO A 238 -8.13 -5.71 18.99
N GLU A 239 -9.44 -5.49 19.03
CA GLU A 239 -10.03 -4.15 18.79
C GLU A 239 -9.44 -3.06 19.70
N SER A 240 -9.10 -3.42 20.95
CA SER A 240 -8.44 -2.49 21.88
C SER A 240 -7.11 -1.95 21.36
N ALA A 241 -6.33 -2.80 20.70
CA ALA A 241 -5.06 -2.39 20.08
C ALA A 241 -5.28 -1.48 18.87
N VAL A 242 -6.33 -1.74 18.09
CA VAL A 242 -6.72 -0.86 16.97
C VAL A 242 -7.14 0.51 17.49
N GLN A 243 -7.98 0.55 18.52
CA GLN A 243 -8.41 1.81 19.14
C GLN A 243 -7.24 2.57 19.77
N GLU A 244 -6.31 1.88 20.41
CA GLU A 244 -5.07 2.48 20.92
C GLU A 244 -4.24 3.09 19.78
N ALA A 245 -4.08 2.39 18.67
CA ALA A 245 -3.36 2.89 17.50
C ALA A 245 -4.02 4.14 16.88
N ILE A 246 -5.35 4.17 16.83
CA ILE A 246 -6.09 5.36 16.38
C ILE A 246 -5.76 6.56 17.27
N GLN A 247 -5.78 6.39 18.60
CA GLN A 247 -5.58 7.47 19.57
C GLN A 247 -4.12 7.88 19.73
N THR A 248 -3.18 6.92 19.66
CA THR A 248 -1.75 7.19 19.91
C THR A 248 -0.94 7.41 18.63
N VAL A 249 -1.45 7.01 17.49
CA VAL A 249 -0.75 7.11 16.20
C VAL A 249 -1.48 8.03 15.22
N LEU A 250 -2.70 7.69 14.80
CA LEU A 250 -3.36 8.42 13.71
C LEU A 250 -3.69 9.87 14.06
N HIS A 251 -4.40 10.11 15.15
CA HIS A 251 -4.75 11.47 15.58
C HIS A 251 -3.52 12.33 15.90
N PRO A 252 -2.53 11.84 16.67
CA PRO A 252 -1.32 12.61 16.93
C PRO A 252 -0.52 12.92 15.64
N THR A 253 -0.46 12.01 14.69
CA THR A 253 0.24 12.24 13.42
C THR A 253 -0.45 13.33 12.59
N ALA A 254 -1.77 13.28 12.47
CA ALA A 254 -2.52 14.33 11.76
C ALA A 254 -2.29 15.70 12.35
N LYS A 255 -2.31 15.83 13.69
CA LYS A 255 -2.01 17.08 14.42
C LYS A 255 -0.56 17.52 14.22
N ALA A 256 0.40 16.59 14.31
CA ALA A 256 1.81 16.88 14.15
C ALA A 256 2.11 17.44 12.75
N MET A 257 1.49 16.88 11.71
CA MET A 257 1.65 17.39 10.34
C MET A 257 1.19 18.84 10.19
N ILE A 258 0.11 19.23 10.85
CA ILE A 258 -0.34 20.63 10.86
C ILE A 258 0.69 21.52 11.57
N GLN A 259 1.21 21.09 12.72
CA GLN A 259 2.19 21.86 13.49
C GLN A 259 3.52 22.04 12.74
N GLU A 260 3.85 21.10 11.85
CA GLU A 260 5.00 21.20 10.94
C GLU A 260 4.70 22.00 9.65
N ASN A 261 3.54 22.66 9.53
CA ASN A 261 3.07 23.36 8.33
C ASN A 261 2.96 22.43 7.09
N ARG A 262 2.58 21.19 7.31
CA ARG A 262 2.43 20.13 6.31
C ARG A 262 1.08 19.44 6.44
N SER A 263 0.01 20.21 6.60
CA SER A 263 -1.35 19.67 6.78
C SER A 263 -1.63 18.57 5.74
N PHE A 264 -2.12 17.43 6.21
CA PHE A 264 -2.33 16.25 5.40
C PHE A 264 -3.79 16.14 4.97
N THR A 265 -4.02 15.93 3.68
CA THR A 265 -5.32 15.58 3.10
C THR A 265 -5.14 14.39 2.19
N GLY A 266 -5.82 13.28 2.45
CA GLY A 266 -5.66 12.06 1.65
C GLY A 266 -5.74 10.79 2.49
N ILE A 267 -5.06 9.75 2.05
CA ILE A 267 -4.95 8.48 2.78
C ILE A 267 -3.66 8.47 3.59
N LEU A 268 -3.80 8.44 4.90
CA LEU A 268 -2.69 8.17 5.81
C LEU A 268 -2.68 6.67 6.14
N TYR A 269 -1.62 6.00 5.76
CA TYR A 269 -1.41 4.59 6.02
C TYR A 269 -0.34 4.41 7.09
N ALA A 270 -0.72 3.88 8.24
CA ALA A 270 0.18 3.45 9.29
C ALA A 270 0.43 1.94 9.17
N GLY A 271 1.68 1.57 8.83
CA GLY A 271 2.18 0.21 8.99
C GLY A 271 2.58 0.00 10.45
N LEU A 272 1.87 -0.88 11.14
CA LEU A 272 1.94 -1.04 12.59
C LEU A 272 2.40 -2.45 12.96
N ILE A 273 3.01 -2.55 14.13
CA ILE A 273 3.30 -3.84 14.77
C ILE A 273 2.77 -3.81 16.21
N LEU A 274 1.98 -4.82 16.56
CA LEU A 274 1.51 -5.00 17.93
C LEU A 274 2.57 -5.71 18.76
N THR A 275 3.23 -4.96 19.62
CA THR A 275 4.23 -5.46 20.58
C THR A 275 3.59 -5.71 21.94
N ASN A 276 4.37 -6.23 22.90
CA ASN A 276 3.94 -6.36 24.28
C ASN A 276 3.67 -5.00 24.96
N ASP A 277 4.26 -3.92 24.43
CA ASP A 277 4.08 -2.55 24.93
C ASP A 277 3.02 -1.77 24.13
N GLY A 278 2.18 -2.43 23.35
CA GLY A 278 1.18 -1.82 22.49
C GLY A 278 1.60 -1.66 21.04
N PRO A 279 0.77 -1.02 20.21
CA PRO A 279 1.05 -0.81 18.80
C PRO A 279 2.16 0.23 18.61
N LYS A 280 3.11 -0.07 17.72
CA LYS A 280 4.19 0.83 17.31
C LYS A 280 4.22 0.98 15.80
N VAL A 281 4.59 2.16 15.33
CA VAL A 281 4.71 2.46 13.90
C VAL A 281 5.99 1.85 13.33
N ILE A 282 5.83 1.07 12.27
CA ILE A 282 6.93 0.61 11.42
C ILE A 282 7.26 1.68 10.38
N GLU A 283 6.23 2.16 9.67
CA GLU A 283 6.33 3.18 8.64
C GLU A 283 4.99 3.86 8.40
N PHE A 284 5.02 5.04 7.78
CA PHE A 284 3.85 5.67 7.19
C PHE A 284 3.95 5.66 5.67
N ASN A 285 2.79 5.55 5.01
CA ASN A 285 2.63 5.81 3.60
C ASN A 285 1.57 6.91 3.40
N ALA A 286 1.72 7.70 2.35
CA ALA A 286 0.88 8.87 2.07
C ALA A 286 -0.22 8.57 1.03
N ARG A 287 -0.58 7.32 0.87
CA ARG A 287 -1.52 6.80 -0.14
C ARG A 287 -2.08 5.45 0.31
N PHE A 288 -3.06 4.97 -0.43
CA PHE A 288 -3.54 3.61 -0.24
C PHE A 288 -2.44 2.55 -0.38
N GLY A 289 -2.48 1.51 0.45
CA GLY A 289 -1.62 0.34 0.34
C GLY A 289 -1.94 -0.54 -0.87
N ASP A 290 -0.96 -1.31 -1.31
CA ASP A 290 -1.10 -2.33 -2.35
C ASP A 290 -0.30 -3.58 -1.89
N PRO A 291 -0.97 -4.70 -1.51
CA PRO A 291 -2.32 -5.09 -1.89
C PRO A 291 -3.45 -4.84 -0.85
N GLU A 292 -3.25 -4.08 0.19
CA GLU A 292 -4.26 -3.90 1.25
C GLU A 292 -5.58 -3.31 0.73
N THR A 293 -5.50 -2.37 -0.20
CA THR A 293 -6.66 -1.70 -0.79
C THR A 293 -7.62 -2.69 -1.46
N GLU A 294 -7.07 -3.71 -2.10
CA GLU A 294 -7.81 -4.75 -2.82
C GLU A 294 -8.62 -5.67 -1.89
N VAL A 295 -8.35 -5.65 -0.60
CA VAL A 295 -9.17 -6.37 0.39
C VAL A 295 -9.99 -5.45 1.30
N VAL A 296 -9.63 -4.17 1.40
CA VAL A 296 -10.34 -3.18 2.21
C VAL A 296 -11.50 -2.55 1.45
N LEU A 297 -11.29 -2.09 0.21
CA LEU A 297 -12.34 -1.47 -0.60
C LEU A 297 -13.54 -2.39 -0.88
N PRO A 298 -13.40 -3.70 -1.11
CA PRO A 298 -14.55 -4.59 -1.23
C PRO A 298 -15.41 -4.67 0.03
N ARG A 299 -14.90 -4.30 1.18
CA ARG A 299 -15.64 -4.23 2.43
C ARG A 299 -16.29 -2.87 2.70
N LEU A 300 -15.87 -1.82 2.01
CA LEU A 300 -16.47 -0.49 2.16
C LEU A 300 -17.86 -0.46 1.51
N GLU A 301 -18.89 -0.15 2.30
CA GLU A 301 -20.27 -0.07 1.82
C GLU A 301 -20.65 1.32 1.29
N ASN A 302 -19.92 2.37 1.72
CA ASN A 302 -20.15 3.73 1.25
C ASN A 302 -19.80 3.87 -0.24
N ASP A 303 -20.48 4.81 -0.90
CA ASP A 303 -20.05 5.33 -2.20
C ASP A 303 -18.72 6.09 -2.05
N LEU A 304 -17.70 5.68 -2.79
CA LEU A 304 -16.36 6.25 -2.66
C LEU A 304 -16.31 7.74 -3.10
N VAL A 305 -17.17 8.16 -4.03
CA VAL A 305 -17.30 9.58 -4.39
C VAL A 305 -17.78 10.39 -3.20
N ASP A 306 -18.78 9.90 -2.48
CA ASP A 306 -19.31 10.57 -1.29
C ASP A 306 -18.27 10.64 -0.19
N VAL A 307 -17.52 9.57 0.02
CA VAL A 307 -16.42 9.55 1.01
C VAL A 307 -15.36 10.60 0.64
N CYS A 308 -14.88 10.61 -0.60
CA CYS A 308 -13.87 11.57 -1.03
C CYS A 308 -14.36 13.02 -0.91
N ASN A 309 -15.59 13.28 -1.32
CA ASN A 309 -16.18 14.62 -1.21
C ASN A 309 -16.35 15.05 0.24
N ALA A 310 -16.86 14.17 1.12
CA ALA A 310 -17.03 14.47 2.53
C ALA A 310 -15.69 14.79 3.22
N VAL A 311 -14.64 14.06 2.88
CA VAL A 311 -13.29 14.32 3.41
C VAL A 311 -12.75 15.66 2.90
N LEU A 312 -12.86 15.94 1.59
CA LEU A 312 -12.38 17.20 1.01
C LEU A 312 -13.15 18.43 1.52
N ASP A 313 -14.44 18.29 1.76
CA ASP A 313 -15.33 19.37 2.21
C ASP A 313 -15.44 19.44 3.75
N GLU A 314 -14.73 18.57 4.47
CA GLU A 314 -14.77 18.45 5.94
C GLU A 314 -16.20 18.31 6.48
N SER A 315 -17.05 17.61 5.73
CA SER A 315 -18.43 17.34 6.10
C SER A 315 -18.55 16.04 6.91
N GLU A 316 -19.74 15.82 7.51
CA GLU A 316 -20.00 14.62 8.29
C GLU A 316 -19.81 13.35 7.43
N LEU A 317 -19.10 12.39 7.99
CA LEU A 317 -18.82 11.11 7.36
C LEU A 317 -18.83 9.99 8.40
N THR A 318 -19.63 8.96 8.13
CA THR A 318 -19.58 7.70 8.87
C THR A 318 -19.27 6.57 7.90
N LEU A 319 -18.12 5.93 8.06
CA LEU A 319 -17.74 4.79 7.24
C LEU A 319 -18.52 3.55 7.67
N GLN A 320 -19.08 2.85 6.71
CA GLN A 320 -19.84 1.61 6.89
C GLN A 320 -19.07 0.46 6.23
N TRP A 321 -18.98 -0.64 6.96
CA TRP A 321 -18.16 -1.78 6.57
C TRP A 321 -18.93 -3.07 6.57
N SER A 322 -18.80 -3.84 5.50
CA SER A 322 -19.32 -5.20 5.42
C SER A 322 -18.67 -6.07 6.51
N LYS A 323 -19.49 -6.94 7.11
CA LYS A 323 -19.02 -7.95 8.07
C LYS A 323 -18.31 -9.12 7.41
N GLU A 324 -18.50 -9.28 6.11
CA GLU A 324 -17.84 -10.34 5.35
C GLU A 324 -16.33 -10.15 5.30
N ALA A 325 -15.64 -11.27 5.28
CA ALA A 325 -14.19 -11.31 5.15
C ALA A 325 -13.76 -11.28 3.69
N VAL A 326 -12.59 -10.71 3.43
CA VAL A 326 -11.96 -10.72 2.11
C VAL A 326 -10.54 -11.27 2.24
N ILE A 327 -10.21 -12.25 1.41
CA ILE A 327 -8.84 -12.72 1.17
C ILE A 327 -8.50 -12.50 -0.29
N GLY A 328 -7.30 -12.03 -0.55
CA GLY A 328 -6.78 -11.89 -1.90
C GLY A 328 -5.35 -12.40 -2.02
N VAL A 329 -5.06 -13.00 -3.14
CA VAL A 329 -3.80 -13.65 -3.48
C VAL A 329 -3.18 -12.98 -4.69
N VAL A 330 -1.91 -12.61 -4.59
CA VAL A 330 -1.12 -12.10 -5.71
C VAL A 330 -0.61 -13.26 -6.54
N LEU A 331 -0.83 -13.20 -7.85
CA LEU A 331 -0.13 -14.02 -8.81
C LEU A 331 1.01 -13.17 -9.38
N ALA A 332 2.24 -13.58 -9.13
CA ALA A 332 3.45 -12.85 -9.48
C ALA A 332 4.21 -13.56 -10.59
N SER A 333 5.00 -12.80 -11.34
CA SER A 333 5.91 -13.37 -12.33
C SER A 333 7.00 -14.21 -11.65
N LYS A 334 7.28 -15.39 -12.20
CA LYS A 334 8.38 -16.25 -11.70
C LYS A 334 9.70 -15.49 -11.71
N GLY A 335 10.39 -15.49 -10.57
CA GLY A 335 11.59 -14.70 -10.33
C GLY A 335 11.35 -13.43 -9.48
N TYR A 336 10.12 -12.91 -9.42
CA TYR A 336 9.78 -11.76 -8.60
C TYR A 336 10.10 -12.03 -7.10
N PRO A 337 10.67 -11.09 -6.33
CA PRO A 337 10.90 -9.67 -6.61
C PRO A 337 12.20 -9.35 -7.37
N GLU A 338 12.94 -10.34 -7.77
CA GLU A 338 14.18 -10.19 -8.57
C GLU A 338 13.85 -10.15 -10.08
N ALA A 339 14.79 -10.51 -10.92
CA ALA A 339 14.60 -10.50 -12.36
C ALA A 339 13.52 -11.52 -12.80
N TYR A 340 12.62 -11.10 -13.67
CA TYR A 340 11.55 -11.93 -14.23
C TYR A 340 11.33 -11.64 -15.71
N LYS A 341 10.75 -12.62 -16.39
CA LYS A 341 10.35 -12.49 -17.81
C LYS A 341 8.97 -11.84 -17.89
N LYS A 342 8.71 -11.11 -18.97
CA LYS A 342 7.43 -10.56 -19.37
C LYS A 342 6.92 -11.23 -20.63
N GLY A 343 5.62 -11.15 -20.88
CA GLY A 343 5.00 -11.65 -22.11
C GLY A 343 4.52 -13.10 -22.05
N GLU A 344 4.52 -13.72 -20.87
CA GLU A 344 3.95 -15.07 -20.68
C GLU A 344 2.41 -15.00 -20.70
N ILE A 345 1.77 -15.89 -21.47
CA ILE A 345 0.32 -15.91 -21.64
C ILE A 345 -0.37 -16.33 -20.35
N ILE A 346 -1.51 -15.71 -20.09
CA ILE A 346 -2.39 -15.98 -18.95
C ILE A 346 -3.73 -16.48 -19.50
N ASN A 347 -4.06 -17.74 -19.26
CA ASN A 347 -5.32 -18.37 -19.64
C ASN A 347 -6.22 -18.57 -18.43
N GLY A 348 -7.51 -18.81 -18.68
CA GLY A 348 -8.47 -19.22 -17.67
C GLY A 348 -9.16 -18.07 -16.91
N LEU A 349 -8.87 -16.80 -17.21
CA LEU A 349 -9.52 -15.66 -16.56
C LEU A 349 -11.03 -15.65 -16.77
N ASP A 350 -11.52 -16.06 -17.94
CA ASP A 350 -12.95 -16.12 -18.28
C ASP A 350 -13.70 -17.23 -17.51
N ALA A 351 -12.98 -18.19 -16.95
CA ALA A 351 -13.56 -19.30 -16.19
C ALA A 351 -13.78 -19.00 -14.71
N LEU A 352 -13.30 -17.83 -14.23
CA LEU A 352 -13.38 -17.45 -12.83
C LEU A 352 -14.82 -17.05 -12.46
N GLN A 353 -15.26 -17.46 -11.27
CA GLN A 353 -16.59 -17.19 -10.74
C GLN A 353 -16.53 -16.72 -9.28
N ASP A 354 -17.39 -15.79 -8.93
CA ASP A 354 -17.55 -15.29 -7.56
C ASP A 354 -16.26 -14.76 -6.90
N VAL A 355 -15.35 -14.23 -7.72
CA VAL A 355 -14.13 -13.56 -7.29
C VAL A 355 -13.99 -12.20 -7.98
N ILE A 356 -13.19 -11.33 -7.39
CA ILE A 356 -12.81 -10.05 -7.98
C ILE A 356 -11.38 -10.19 -8.47
N VAL A 357 -11.15 -9.85 -9.73
CA VAL A 357 -9.81 -9.89 -10.32
C VAL A 357 -9.31 -8.47 -10.56
N PHE A 358 -8.26 -8.11 -9.86
CA PHE A 358 -7.57 -6.83 -10.08
C PHE A 358 -6.30 -7.06 -10.88
N HIS A 359 -6.21 -6.43 -12.05
CA HIS A 359 -5.03 -6.46 -12.89
C HIS A 359 -3.99 -5.46 -12.40
N ALA A 360 -2.76 -5.90 -12.25
CA ALA A 360 -1.61 -5.08 -11.92
C ALA A 360 -0.64 -5.04 -13.10
N GLY A 361 0.32 -5.94 -13.17
CA GLY A 361 1.28 -6.02 -14.27
C GLY A 361 0.80 -6.92 -15.40
N THR A 362 -0.26 -6.56 -16.08
CA THR A 362 -0.77 -7.23 -17.28
C THR A 362 -0.72 -6.33 -18.50
N ALA A 363 -0.63 -6.95 -19.68
CA ALA A 363 -0.78 -6.28 -20.98
C ALA A 363 -1.55 -7.21 -21.94
N MET A 364 -2.01 -6.66 -23.06
CA MET A 364 -2.61 -7.43 -24.13
C MET A 364 -1.59 -7.67 -25.25
N LYS A 365 -1.51 -8.91 -25.72
CA LYS A 365 -0.68 -9.26 -26.88
C LYS A 365 -1.43 -10.29 -27.73
N HIS A 366 -1.67 -9.94 -28.99
CA HIS A 366 -2.40 -10.79 -29.93
C HIS A 366 -3.78 -11.27 -29.47
N GLY A 367 -4.44 -10.49 -28.60
CA GLY A 367 -5.76 -10.85 -28.05
C GLY A 367 -5.72 -11.57 -26.70
N ASP A 368 -4.55 -11.95 -26.22
CA ASP A 368 -4.38 -12.63 -24.93
C ASP A 368 -3.81 -11.68 -23.88
N PHE A 369 -4.21 -11.87 -22.63
CA PHE A 369 -3.52 -11.26 -21.50
C PHE A 369 -2.16 -11.92 -21.29
N VAL A 370 -1.15 -11.10 -21.06
CA VAL A 370 0.22 -11.55 -20.79
C VAL A 370 0.79 -10.87 -19.57
N THR A 371 1.79 -11.49 -18.95
CA THR A 371 2.54 -10.90 -17.84
C THR A 371 3.33 -9.66 -18.32
N ASN A 372 3.28 -8.57 -17.56
CA ASN A 372 3.99 -7.32 -17.85
C ASN A 372 4.47 -6.60 -16.59
N GLY A 373 4.69 -7.31 -15.52
CA GLY A 373 5.13 -6.75 -14.26
C GLY A 373 5.52 -7.83 -13.26
N GLY A 374 6.00 -7.44 -12.11
CA GLY A 374 6.35 -8.37 -11.02
C GLY A 374 5.12 -8.97 -10.38
N ARG A 375 4.25 -8.15 -9.80
CA ARG A 375 2.91 -8.57 -9.38
C ARG A 375 1.98 -8.38 -10.57
N VAL A 376 1.30 -9.43 -10.98
CA VAL A 376 0.58 -9.49 -12.25
C VAL A 376 -0.92 -9.40 -12.06
N LEU A 377 -1.47 -10.22 -11.18
CA LEU A 377 -2.89 -10.26 -10.85
C LEU A 377 -3.06 -10.32 -9.33
N PHE A 378 -4.17 -9.78 -8.87
CA PHE A 378 -4.67 -9.99 -7.53
C PHE A 378 -6.08 -10.57 -7.61
N VAL A 379 -6.28 -11.77 -7.11
CA VAL A 379 -7.58 -12.43 -7.08
C VAL A 379 -8.12 -12.40 -5.67
N ALA A 380 -9.25 -11.73 -5.46
CA ALA A 380 -9.88 -11.57 -4.15
C ALA A 380 -11.22 -12.30 -4.10
N CYS A 381 -11.53 -12.86 -2.95
CA CYS A 381 -12.84 -13.42 -2.66
C CYS A 381 -13.41 -12.83 -1.37
N LYS A 382 -14.69 -12.47 -1.41
CA LYS A 382 -15.48 -12.02 -0.28
C LYS A 382 -16.42 -13.15 0.16
N ALA A 383 -16.44 -13.49 1.45
CA ALA A 383 -17.25 -14.56 2.00
C ALA A 383 -17.60 -14.27 3.48
N ASN A 384 -18.45 -15.13 4.07
CA ASN A 384 -18.91 -14.94 5.45
C ASN A 384 -17.78 -14.98 6.49
N ASN A 385 -16.70 -15.70 6.20
CA ASN A 385 -15.51 -15.81 7.05
C ASN A 385 -14.25 -16.04 6.24
N LEU A 386 -13.10 -15.94 6.89
CA LEU A 386 -11.79 -16.06 6.23
C LEU A 386 -11.55 -17.44 5.63
N GLN A 387 -12.01 -18.52 6.28
CA GLN A 387 -11.82 -19.88 5.76
C GLN A 387 -12.60 -20.09 4.45
N GLU A 388 -13.86 -19.67 4.40
CA GLU A 388 -14.65 -19.72 3.17
C GLU A 388 -14.04 -18.89 2.04
N ALA A 389 -13.58 -17.68 2.36
CA ALA A 389 -12.93 -16.81 1.39
C ALA A 389 -11.64 -17.45 0.83
N LYS A 390 -10.84 -18.07 1.70
CA LYS A 390 -9.62 -18.79 1.33
C LYS A 390 -9.92 -19.96 0.40
N ASP A 391 -10.85 -20.82 0.79
CA ASP A 391 -11.20 -22.01 0.00
C ASP A 391 -11.69 -21.64 -1.40
N LYS A 392 -12.54 -20.61 -1.49
CA LYS A 392 -13.05 -20.10 -2.76
C LYS A 392 -11.97 -19.48 -3.62
N VAL A 393 -11.13 -18.60 -3.09
CA VAL A 393 -10.11 -17.91 -3.87
C VAL A 393 -9.09 -18.90 -4.45
N TYR A 394 -8.64 -19.88 -3.66
CA TYR A 394 -7.67 -20.87 -4.15
C TYR A 394 -8.28 -21.85 -5.16
N LYS A 395 -9.56 -22.21 -5.01
CA LYS A 395 -10.29 -23.00 -6.00
C LYS A 395 -10.33 -22.25 -7.34
N GLU A 396 -10.62 -20.97 -7.33
CA GLU A 396 -10.71 -20.17 -8.56
C GLU A 396 -9.33 -19.91 -9.19
N ILE A 397 -8.31 -19.60 -8.39
CA ILE A 397 -6.92 -19.44 -8.87
C ILE A 397 -6.44 -20.70 -9.60
N GLY A 398 -6.86 -21.88 -9.15
CA GLY A 398 -6.52 -23.14 -9.81
C GLY A 398 -6.98 -23.26 -11.26
N LYS A 399 -7.89 -22.40 -11.74
CA LYS A 399 -8.32 -22.33 -13.14
C LYS A 399 -7.43 -21.44 -14.01
N ILE A 400 -6.57 -20.64 -13.40
CA ILE A 400 -5.63 -19.77 -14.11
C ILE A 400 -4.42 -20.59 -14.51
N GLU A 401 -4.11 -20.59 -15.81
CA GLU A 401 -2.99 -21.33 -16.38
C GLU A 401 -1.99 -20.34 -16.97
N SER A 402 -0.76 -20.39 -16.47
CA SER A 402 0.38 -19.65 -17.00
C SER A 402 1.68 -20.24 -16.49
N ASP A 403 2.61 -20.52 -17.41
CA ASP A 403 3.95 -20.98 -17.05
C ASP A 403 4.81 -19.90 -16.38
N GLY A 404 4.40 -18.64 -16.52
CA GLY A 404 5.11 -17.47 -16.02
C GLY A 404 4.70 -17.00 -14.61
N LEU A 405 3.70 -17.64 -13.98
CA LEU A 405 3.14 -17.18 -12.71
C LEU A 405 3.45 -18.12 -11.54
N PHE A 406 3.56 -17.55 -10.36
CA PHE A 406 3.54 -18.26 -9.08
C PHE A 406 2.74 -17.48 -8.05
N TYR A 407 2.32 -18.15 -6.99
CA TYR A 407 1.60 -17.54 -5.85
C TYR A 407 1.85 -18.32 -4.57
N ARG A 408 1.59 -17.70 -3.44
CA ARG A 408 1.63 -18.37 -2.13
C ARG A 408 0.33 -19.14 -1.89
N SER A 409 0.46 -20.33 -1.32
CA SER A 409 -0.68 -21.19 -0.98
C SER A 409 -1.25 -20.96 0.43
N ASP A 410 -0.59 -20.13 1.23
CA ASP A 410 -0.84 -19.99 2.66
C ASP A 410 -1.40 -18.63 3.09
N ILE A 411 -1.86 -17.78 2.16
CA ILE A 411 -2.39 -16.46 2.49
C ILE A 411 -3.52 -16.60 3.53
N GLY A 412 -3.46 -15.78 4.59
CA GLY A 412 -4.42 -15.78 5.69
C GLY A 412 -4.19 -16.83 6.78
N TYR A 413 -3.11 -17.62 6.71
CA TYR A 413 -2.87 -18.74 7.63
C TYR A 413 -2.83 -18.32 9.12
N ARG A 414 -2.30 -17.13 9.43
CA ARG A 414 -2.21 -16.62 10.80
C ARG A 414 -3.58 -16.36 11.41
N ALA A 415 -4.46 -15.71 10.65
CA ALA A 415 -5.81 -15.40 11.09
C ALA A 415 -6.65 -16.68 11.28
N ILE A 416 -6.61 -17.57 10.32
CA ILE A 416 -7.36 -18.84 10.36
C ILE A 416 -6.86 -19.71 11.51
N GLY A 417 -5.54 -19.82 11.72
CA GLY A 417 -4.97 -20.52 12.83
C GLY A 417 -5.39 -19.95 14.20
N HIS A 418 -5.50 -18.63 14.30
CA HIS A 418 -5.98 -17.95 15.49
C HIS A 418 -7.45 -18.23 15.79
N GLU A 419 -8.32 -18.22 14.78
CA GLU A 419 -9.75 -18.56 14.94
C GLU A 419 -9.95 -20.01 15.39
N MET A 420 -9.17 -20.96 14.84
CA MET A 420 -9.22 -22.38 15.23
C MET A 420 -8.81 -22.63 16.68
N THR A 421 -7.95 -21.80 17.26
CA THR A 421 -7.51 -21.96 18.67
C THR A 421 -8.52 -21.40 19.67
N ARG A 422 -9.49 -20.61 19.21
CA ARG A 422 -10.54 -20.01 20.06
C ARG A 422 -11.90 -20.72 19.97
N SER A 423 -12.10 -21.57 18.97
CA SER A 423 -13.27 -22.43 18.81
C SER A 423 -13.08 -23.76 19.55
#